data_505db92c029f981a3014c113e7951e01
#
_entry.id   505db92c029f981a3014c113e7951e01
#
_cell.length_a   1.000
_cell.length_b   1.000
_cell.length_c   1.000
_cell.angle_alpha   90.00
_cell.angle_beta   90.00
_cell.angle_gamma   90.00
#
_symmetry.space_group_name_H-M   'P 1'
#
loop_
_entity.id
_entity.type
_entity.pdbx_description
1 polymer ?
#
loop_
_entity_poly.entity_id
_entity_poly.type
_entity_poly.pdbx_seq_one_letter_code
_entity_poly.pdbx_strand_id
1 'polypeptide(L)'
;MAATQSADEDMRELIRTMQLGTPTREGGLQVDGGHGRVPENLHEAGGISMPASSLSRGMARPIAAVDVGMVKLGETPQGVVIALRGALVVDAPSGSAIRRYYSGPLYLNNARKAETLFALGRQLSQDDYYVEVDRADPDRPQPIRVRDGVADNARHYADRFRSWFERRIQADACVAVQDGTVCFDSSLTLSTRDCPNAYLRGLVTRAHGRGNSVVAVSKMSELEIMGRSVRWWLDDAPPMPCRRALSPLIRQESSARADRILGQVHAVRFAAVAPSAFRVDVCAAPGVTDDEAIERFYGSTRMRGFYPDILVRAHMHATFPRSAVWSLQAQARRVYGVACRADVSLQAVFGPFAGRFK
;
A
#
# COMPACT_ATOMS: atom_id res chain seq x y z
N MET A 1 -4.16 25.03 19.82
CA MET A 1 -3.06 24.45 20.61
C MET A 1 -3.32 23.01 21.05
N ALA A 2 -4.49 22.65 21.58
CA ALA A 2 -4.77 21.26 22.02
C ALA A 2 -4.77 20.19 20.89
N ALA A 3 -5.16 20.54 19.67
CA ALA A 3 -5.18 19.61 18.54
C ALA A 3 -3.78 19.22 18.01
N THR A 4 -2.78 20.08 18.24
CA THR A 4 -1.39 19.82 17.80
C THR A 4 -0.66 18.90 18.79
N GLN A 5 -0.98 18.97 20.07
CA GLN A 5 -0.41 18.09 21.09
C GLN A 5 -0.89 16.63 20.94
N SER A 6 -2.19 16.43 20.64
CA SER A 6 -2.73 15.08 20.38
C SER A 6 -2.09 14.39 19.17
N ALA A 7 -1.82 15.15 18.10
CA ALA A 7 -1.18 14.60 16.89
C ALA A 7 0.30 14.20 17.13
N ASP A 8 0.97 14.86 18.06
CA ASP A 8 2.37 14.58 18.40
C ASP A 8 2.47 13.36 19.36
N GLU A 9 1.48 13.18 20.26
CA GLU A 9 1.37 12.01 21.11
C GLU A 9 0.99 10.75 20.31
N ASP A 10 0.02 10.86 19.42
CA ASP A 10 -0.36 9.77 18.50
C ASP A 10 0.83 9.36 17.60
N MET A 11 1.68 10.33 17.25
CA MET A 11 2.88 10.09 16.47
C MET A 11 3.98 9.37 17.27
N ARG A 12 4.20 9.76 18.51
CA ARG A 12 5.18 9.09 19.39
C ARG A 12 4.77 7.65 19.67
N GLU A 13 3.48 7.39 19.84
CA GLU A 13 2.92 6.05 20.01
C GLU A 13 3.08 5.21 18.73
N LEU A 14 2.88 5.80 17.55
CA LEU A 14 3.13 5.18 16.27
C LEU A 14 4.59 4.75 16.11
N ILE A 15 5.53 5.63 16.43
CA ILE A 15 6.97 5.36 16.36
C ILE A 15 7.35 4.27 17.39
N ARG A 16 6.78 4.33 18.58
CA ARG A 16 7.00 3.33 19.64
C ARG A 16 6.47 1.95 19.25
N THR A 17 5.31 1.89 18.62
CA THR A 17 4.71 0.65 18.11
C THR A 17 5.51 0.08 16.94
N MET A 18 6.07 0.93 16.08
CA MET A 18 7.01 0.51 15.03
C MET A 18 8.35 -0.03 15.60
N GLN A 19 8.79 0.50 16.74
CA GLN A 19 10.01 0.04 17.44
C GLN A 19 9.77 -1.22 18.27
N LEU A 20 8.56 -1.41 18.81
CA LEU A 20 8.19 -2.58 19.63
C LEU A 20 7.76 -3.80 18.79
N GLY A 21 7.76 -3.71 17.47
CA GLY A 21 7.51 -4.82 16.55
C GLY A 21 8.64 -5.86 16.45
N THR A 22 9.59 -5.87 17.35
CA THR A 22 10.47 -7.02 17.59
C THR A 22 9.68 -8.06 18.39
N PRO A 23 9.45 -9.27 17.86
CA PRO A 23 8.82 -10.32 18.63
C PRO A 23 9.71 -10.66 19.81
N THR A 24 9.30 -10.30 21.02
CA THR A 24 9.81 -10.90 22.24
C THR A 24 9.49 -12.39 22.18
N ARG A 25 10.52 -13.17 22.08
CA ARG A 25 10.53 -14.62 22.10
C ARG A 25 10.18 -15.09 23.52
N GLU A 26 8.88 -15.22 23.82
CA GLU A 26 8.40 -16.04 24.93
C GLU A 26 7.04 -16.63 24.56
N GLY A 27 7.03 -17.92 24.30
CA GLY A 27 5.83 -18.70 23.98
C GLY A 27 6.15 -19.78 22.96
N GLY A 28 6.72 -20.91 23.42
CA GLY A 28 7.17 -22.00 22.59
C GLY A 28 6.05 -22.65 21.78
N LEU A 29 6.15 -22.53 20.46
CA LEU A 29 5.66 -23.53 19.53
C LEU A 29 6.91 -24.20 18.96
N GLN A 30 7.15 -25.44 19.39
CA GLN A 30 8.06 -26.33 18.68
C GLN A 30 7.48 -26.59 17.30
N VAL A 31 7.98 -25.85 16.31
CA VAL A 31 7.88 -26.25 14.91
C VAL A 31 9.13 -27.08 14.66
N ASP A 32 8.94 -28.37 14.34
CA ASP A 32 10.02 -29.24 13.90
C ASP A 32 10.79 -28.57 12.78
N GLY A 33 11.97 -28.10 13.15
CA GLY A 33 12.85 -27.36 12.27
C GLY A 33 13.64 -28.31 11.40
N GLY A 34 13.20 -28.50 10.20
CA GLY A 34 14.12 -28.80 9.12
C GLY A 34 15.04 -27.59 8.92
N HIS A 35 16.14 -27.53 9.67
CA HIS A 35 17.22 -26.58 9.43
C HIS A 35 17.88 -26.92 8.08
N GLY A 36 17.30 -26.44 7.00
CA GLY A 36 18.05 -26.24 5.77
C GLY A 36 19.18 -25.25 6.10
N ARG A 37 20.43 -25.71 6.05
CA ARG A 37 21.61 -24.85 6.17
C ARG A 37 21.44 -23.72 5.18
N VAL A 38 21.33 -22.49 5.68
CA VAL A 38 21.45 -21.29 4.86
C VAL A 38 22.83 -21.36 4.20
N PRO A 39 22.95 -21.32 2.86
CA PRO A 39 24.26 -21.33 2.22
C PRO A 39 25.08 -20.15 2.72
N GLU A 40 26.29 -20.39 3.20
CA GLU A 40 27.20 -19.36 3.73
C GLU A 40 27.59 -18.29 2.69
N ASN A 41 27.39 -18.55 1.40
CA ASN A 41 27.71 -17.65 0.29
C ASN A 41 26.48 -17.34 -0.57
N LEU A 42 25.58 -16.52 -0.03
CA LEU A 42 24.40 -16.00 -0.78
C LEU A 42 24.76 -15.01 -1.89
N HIS A 43 26.04 -14.61 -2.01
CA HIS A 43 26.51 -13.73 -3.09
C HIS A 43 26.51 -14.40 -4.46
N GLU A 44 26.46 -15.74 -4.53
CA GLU A 44 26.56 -16.52 -5.77
C GLU A 44 25.40 -17.50 -5.97
N ALA A 45 24.20 -17.19 -5.53
CA ALA A 45 23.05 -18.02 -5.87
C ALA A 45 22.88 -18.05 -7.41
N GLY A 46 23.31 -19.16 -8.02
CA GLY A 46 23.17 -19.37 -9.47
C GLY A 46 24.07 -18.51 -10.38
N GLY A 47 25.24 -18.05 -9.88
CA GLY A 47 26.21 -17.31 -10.71
C GLY A 47 25.89 -15.82 -10.92
N ILE A 48 24.83 -15.28 -10.32
CA ILE A 48 24.51 -13.85 -10.36
C ILE A 48 24.96 -13.21 -9.03
N SER A 49 26.01 -12.41 -9.08
CA SER A 49 26.41 -11.57 -7.96
C SER A 49 25.57 -10.29 -7.94
N MET A 50 24.90 -10.04 -6.82
CA MET A 50 24.09 -8.85 -6.62
C MET A 50 24.59 -8.08 -5.39
N PRO A 51 25.68 -7.30 -5.53
CA PRO A 51 26.22 -6.54 -4.41
C PRO A 51 25.25 -5.47 -3.92
N ALA A 52 25.30 -5.19 -2.61
CA ALA A 52 24.63 -4.03 -2.07
C ALA A 52 25.38 -2.76 -2.49
N SER A 53 24.65 -1.74 -2.96
CA SER A 53 25.19 -0.43 -3.30
C SER A 53 24.75 0.59 -2.24
N SER A 54 25.62 1.58 -1.94
CA SER A 54 25.24 2.71 -1.11
C SER A 54 24.07 3.46 -1.74
N LEU A 55 23.19 4.01 -0.91
CA LEU A 55 22.08 4.84 -1.35
C LEU A 55 22.40 6.30 -1.05
N SER A 56 22.61 7.08 -2.12
CA SER A 56 22.87 8.51 -2.04
C SER A 56 21.57 9.31 -2.14
N ARG A 57 21.56 10.50 -1.54
CA ARG A 57 20.44 11.43 -1.76
C ARG A 57 20.62 12.09 -3.12
N GLY A 58 19.77 11.71 -4.05
CA GLY A 58 19.68 12.38 -5.35
C GLY A 58 19.11 13.79 -5.24
N MET A 59 19.05 14.48 -6.36
CA MET A 59 18.43 15.81 -6.44
C MET A 59 16.98 15.73 -6.03
N ALA A 60 16.56 16.56 -5.08
CA ALA A 60 15.17 16.66 -4.67
C ALA A 60 14.27 17.12 -5.83
N ARG A 61 13.21 16.41 -6.05
CA ARG A 61 12.19 16.65 -7.09
C ARG A 61 10.81 16.70 -6.45
N PRO A 62 9.80 17.24 -7.13
CA PRO A 62 8.42 17.13 -6.66
C PRO A 62 8.06 15.67 -6.38
N ILE A 63 7.35 15.42 -5.28
CA ILE A 63 6.94 14.07 -4.88
C ILE A 63 5.49 14.06 -4.43
N ALA A 64 4.75 13.02 -4.81
CA ALA A 64 3.38 12.79 -4.38
C ALA A 64 3.25 11.40 -3.75
N ALA A 65 2.48 11.29 -2.66
CA ALA A 65 2.20 10.01 -2.01
C ALA A 65 0.72 9.89 -1.64
N VAL A 66 0.22 8.66 -1.66
CA VAL A 66 -1.18 8.32 -1.40
C VAL A 66 -1.26 7.23 -0.33
N ASP A 67 -2.27 7.35 0.53
CA ASP A 67 -2.73 6.26 1.38
C ASP A 67 -4.25 6.33 1.57
N VAL A 68 -4.86 5.18 1.92
CA VAL A 68 -6.29 5.04 2.18
C VAL A 68 -6.54 4.23 3.44
N GLY A 69 -7.17 4.87 4.42
CA GLY A 69 -7.75 4.24 5.59
C GLY A 69 -9.20 3.81 5.36
N MET A 70 -9.57 2.66 5.93
CA MET A 70 -10.94 2.19 6.01
C MET A 70 -11.30 1.96 7.47
N VAL A 71 -12.51 2.38 7.86
CA VAL A 71 -13.07 2.10 9.18
C VAL A 71 -14.37 1.31 9.05
N LYS A 72 -14.49 0.23 9.82
CA LYS A 72 -15.73 -0.51 10.01
C LYS A 72 -16.53 0.18 11.10
N LEU A 73 -17.67 0.76 10.73
CA LEU A 73 -18.52 1.54 11.63
C LEU A 73 -19.51 0.66 12.40
N GLY A 74 -19.88 -0.46 11.84
CA GLY A 74 -20.80 -1.42 12.45
C GLY A 74 -20.97 -2.67 11.62
N GLU A 75 -21.55 -3.69 12.22
CA GLU A 75 -21.80 -4.99 11.59
C GLU A 75 -23.18 -5.50 11.98
N THR A 76 -23.85 -6.14 11.05
CA THR A 76 -25.10 -6.89 11.24
C THR A 76 -24.92 -8.29 10.68
N PRO A 77 -25.84 -9.24 11.00
CA PRO A 77 -25.82 -10.55 10.35
C PRO A 77 -25.90 -10.47 8.81
N GLN A 78 -26.47 -9.39 8.28
CA GLN A 78 -26.69 -9.18 6.85
C GLN A 78 -25.59 -8.38 6.16
N GLY A 79 -24.67 -7.75 6.91
CA GLY A 79 -23.64 -6.93 6.26
C GLY A 79 -22.83 -6.04 7.20
N VAL A 80 -22.04 -5.15 6.60
CA VAL A 80 -21.13 -4.26 7.29
C VAL A 80 -21.29 -2.83 6.81
N VAL A 81 -21.18 -1.86 7.72
CA VAL A 81 -21.09 -0.44 7.37
C VAL A 81 -19.64 0.00 7.47
N ILE A 82 -19.16 0.62 6.41
CA ILE A 82 -17.78 1.12 6.33
C ILE A 82 -17.75 2.59 5.96
N ALA A 83 -16.62 3.23 6.22
CA ALA A 83 -16.24 4.51 5.61
C ALA A 83 -14.78 4.48 5.18
N LEU A 84 -14.46 5.23 4.14
CA LEU A 84 -13.13 5.38 3.58
C LEU A 84 -12.66 6.82 3.68
N ARG A 85 -11.39 6.99 3.96
CA ARG A 85 -10.71 8.27 3.92
C ARG A 85 -9.37 8.09 3.22
N GLY A 86 -9.17 8.87 2.15
CA GLY A 86 -7.91 8.90 1.44
C GLY A 86 -7.18 10.22 1.61
N ALA A 87 -5.88 10.18 1.41
CA ALA A 87 -5.04 11.36 1.39
C ALA A 87 -4.04 11.30 0.23
N LEU A 88 -3.93 12.41 -0.49
CA LEU A 88 -2.85 12.71 -1.43
C LEU A 88 -2.01 13.81 -0.81
N VAL A 89 -0.75 13.52 -0.53
CA VAL A 89 0.25 14.47 -0.04
C VAL A 89 1.20 14.79 -1.20
N VAL A 90 1.42 16.07 -1.44
CA VAL A 90 2.35 16.56 -2.46
C VAL A 90 3.37 17.46 -1.80
N ASP A 91 4.65 17.20 -2.01
CA ASP A 91 5.75 18.09 -1.69
C ASP A 91 6.43 18.54 -2.97
N ALA A 92 6.55 19.84 -3.14
CA ALA A 92 7.20 20.47 -4.27
C ALA A 92 8.05 21.66 -3.79
N PRO A 93 8.98 22.18 -4.58
CA PRO A 93 9.72 23.38 -4.23
C PRO A 93 8.83 24.59 -3.89
N SER A 94 7.62 24.62 -4.46
CA SER A 94 6.60 25.65 -4.18
C SER A 94 5.88 25.47 -2.84
N GLY A 95 6.10 24.38 -2.12
CA GLY A 95 5.48 24.07 -0.85
C GLY A 95 4.85 22.68 -0.80
N SER A 96 4.15 22.43 0.31
CA SER A 96 3.47 21.15 0.59
C SER A 96 1.96 21.34 0.53
N ALA A 97 1.26 20.41 -0.12
CA ALA A 97 -0.19 20.38 -0.23
C ALA A 97 -0.77 19.02 0.18
N ILE A 98 -1.97 19.05 0.75
CA ILE A 98 -2.67 17.84 1.17
C ILE A 98 -4.11 17.92 0.68
N ARG A 99 -4.51 16.92 -0.12
CA ARG A 99 -5.90 16.72 -0.53
C ARG A 99 -6.46 15.50 0.18
N ARG A 100 -7.65 15.64 0.77
CA ARG A 100 -8.35 14.56 1.46
C ARG A 100 -9.58 14.15 0.67
N TYR A 101 -9.82 12.85 0.66
CA TYR A 101 -10.94 12.21 -0.03
C TYR A 101 -11.76 11.44 0.99
N TYR A 102 -13.08 11.42 0.80
CA TYR A 102 -14.00 10.74 1.70
C TYR A 102 -15.03 9.93 0.92
N SER A 103 -15.37 8.76 1.42
CA SER A 103 -16.49 7.95 0.93
C SER A 103 -17.16 7.23 2.09
N GLY A 104 -18.49 7.26 2.11
CA GLY A 104 -19.29 6.61 3.14
C GLY A 104 -19.95 7.60 4.11
N PRO A 105 -20.72 7.08 5.10
CA PRO A 105 -20.89 5.64 5.42
C PRO A 105 -21.60 4.87 4.33
N LEU A 106 -21.14 3.63 4.06
CA LEU A 106 -21.67 2.72 3.05
C LEU A 106 -22.10 1.42 3.71
N TYR A 107 -23.32 0.96 3.47
CA TYR A 107 -23.79 -0.33 3.96
C TYR A 107 -23.63 -1.40 2.87
N LEU A 108 -22.75 -2.34 3.11
CA LEU A 108 -22.48 -3.48 2.24
C LEU A 108 -23.30 -4.66 2.74
N ASN A 109 -24.38 -4.99 2.04
CA ASN A 109 -25.34 -6.00 2.46
C ASN A 109 -25.13 -7.32 1.73
N ASN A 110 -24.97 -8.43 2.48
CA ASN A 110 -24.80 -9.77 1.94
C ASN A 110 -26.10 -10.32 1.31
N ALA A 111 -27.26 -9.98 1.89
CA ALA A 111 -28.55 -10.45 1.38
C ALA A 111 -28.94 -9.78 0.06
N ARG A 112 -28.43 -8.55 -0.18
CA ARG A 112 -28.64 -7.77 -1.42
C ARG A 112 -27.35 -7.65 -2.22
N LYS A 113 -26.65 -8.74 -2.34
CA LYS A 113 -25.34 -8.84 -2.97
C LYS A 113 -25.32 -8.22 -4.36
N ALA A 114 -26.28 -8.57 -5.21
CA ALA A 114 -26.39 -8.05 -6.58
C ALA A 114 -26.60 -6.53 -6.61
N GLU A 115 -27.49 -5.98 -5.76
CA GLU A 115 -27.74 -4.54 -5.69
C GLU A 115 -26.51 -3.77 -5.19
N THR A 116 -25.83 -4.30 -4.17
CA THR A 116 -24.62 -3.71 -3.61
C THR A 116 -23.51 -3.70 -4.67
N LEU A 117 -23.31 -4.80 -5.39
CA LEU A 117 -22.33 -4.92 -6.47
C LEU A 117 -22.70 -4.03 -7.64
N PHE A 118 -23.98 -3.90 -7.99
CA PHE A 118 -24.44 -3.01 -9.05
C PHE A 118 -24.23 -1.54 -8.68
N ALA A 119 -24.53 -1.15 -7.44
CA ALA A 119 -24.27 0.21 -6.96
C ALA A 119 -22.77 0.55 -6.92
N LEU A 120 -21.94 -0.37 -6.45
CA LEU A 120 -20.49 -0.27 -6.52
C LEU A 120 -20.01 -0.24 -7.96
N GLY A 121 -20.52 -1.14 -8.82
CA GLY A 121 -20.19 -1.19 -10.24
C GLY A 121 -20.47 0.11 -10.96
N ARG A 122 -21.61 0.78 -10.69
CA ARG A 122 -21.91 2.09 -11.27
C ARG A 122 -20.95 3.19 -10.80
N GLN A 123 -20.50 3.18 -9.55
CA GLN A 123 -19.46 4.10 -9.07
C GLN A 123 -18.10 3.78 -9.70
N LEU A 124 -17.78 2.51 -9.83
CA LEU A 124 -16.51 2.01 -10.35
C LEU A 124 -16.43 2.18 -11.87
N SER A 125 -17.54 2.05 -12.59
CA SER A 125 -17.62 2.20 -14.05
C SER A 125 -17.35 3.62 -14.55
N GLN A 126 -17.57 4.62 -13.70
CA GLN A 126 -17.22 6.01 -14.03
C GLN A 126 -15.71 6.22 -14.25
N ASP A 127 -14.89 5.29 -13.78
CA ASP A 127 -13.42 5.37 -13.83
C ASP A 127 -12.79 4.24 -14.65
N ASP A 128 -13.54 3.48 -15.45
CA ASP A 128 -13.07 2.29 -16.23
C ASP A 128 -12.37 1.22 -15.40
N TYR A 129 -12.52 1.23 -14.07
CA TYR A 129 -11.71 0.43 -13.16
C TYR A 129 -12.10 -1.04 -13.10
N TYR A 130 -13.39 -1.38 -13.31
CA TYR A 130 -13.92 -2.73 -13.19
C TYR A 130 -14.97 -3.07 -14.24
N VAL A 131 -14.96 -2.38 -15.38
CA VAL A 131 -15.92 -2.64 -16.45
C VAL A 131 -15.33 -3.67 -17.41
N GLU A 132 -15.76 -4.92 -17.29
CA GLU A 132 -15.77 -5.79 -18.46
C GLU A 132 -16.96 -5.32 -19.31
N VAL A 133 -16.67 -4.61 -20.38
CA VAL A 133 -17.69 -4.28 -21.41
C VAL A 133 -18.13 -5.61 -22.03
N ASP A 134 -19.41 -5.93 -21.90
CA ASP A 134 -19.96 -7.05 -22.65
C ASP A 134 -19.86 -6.69 -24.14
N ARG A 135 -19.08 -7.48 -24.89
CA ARG A 135 -18.92 -7.28 -26.33
C ARG A 135 -20.24 -7.42 -27.09
N ALA A 136 -21.24 -8.05 -26.48
CA ALA A 136 -22.57 -8.21 -27.04
C ALA A 136 -23.52 -7.03 -26.71
N ASP A 137 -23.27 -6.29 -25.64
CA ASP A 137 -24.04 -5.11 -25.23
C ASP A 137 -23.10 -4.08 -24.57
N PRO A 138 -22.41 -3.26 -25.38
CA PRO A 138 -21.43 -2.29 -24.89
C PRO A 138 -22.03 -1.18 -24.01
N ASP A 139 -23.34 -0.95 -24.10
CA ASP A 139 -24.02 0.07 -23.30
C ASP A 139 -24.51 -0.46 -21.96
N ARG A 140 -24.41 -1.75 -21.73
CA ARG A 140 -24.78 -2.38 -20.46
C ARG A 140 -23.53 -2.68 -19.63
N PRO A 141 -23.18 -1.83 -18.63
CA PRO A 141 -22.09 -2.11 -17.74
C PRO A 141 -22.32 -3.45 -17.04
N GLN A 142 -21.47 -4.43 -17.31
CA GLN A 142 -21.52 -5.72 -16.63
C GLN A 142 -21.16 -5.50 -15.15
N PRO A 143 -21.93 -6.09 -14.23
CA PRO A 143 -21.54 -6.10 -12.84
C PRO A 143 -20.16 -6.75 -12.74
N ILE A 144 -19.32 -6.24 -11.83
CA ILE A 144 -18.02 -6.83 -11.50
C ILE A 144 -18.21 -8.34 -11.45
N ARG A 145 -17.59 -9.07 -12.39
CA ARG A 145 -17.55 -10.52 -12.31
C ARG A 145 -16.67 -10.89 -11.11
N VAL A 146 -17.31 -11.05 -9.99
CA VAL A 146 -16.71 -11.73 -8.84
C VAL A 146 -16.44 -13.14 -9.30
N ARG A 147 -15.16 -13.49 -9.55
CA ARG A 147 -14.80 -14.88 -9.83
C ARG A 147 -15.41 -15.74 -8.76
N ASP A 148 -16.17 -16.75 -9.17
CA ASP A 148 -16.86 -17.67 -8.29
C ASP A 148 -15.94 -18.12 -7.15
N GLY A 149 -16.44 -18.08 -5.93
CA GLY A 149 -15.77 -18.53 -4.71
C GLY A 149 -14.94 -17.51 -3.94
N VAL A 150 -14.82 -16.23 -4.37
CA VAL A 150 -13.88 -15.27 -3.75
C VAL A 150 -14.51 -14.18 -2.90
N ALA A 151 -15.80 -13.92 -3.04
CA ALA A 151 -16.42 -12.79 -2.36
C ALA A 151 -17.83 -13.14 -1.82
N ASP A 152 -17.88 -14.10 -0.91
CA ASP A 152 -19.16 -14.48 -0.32
C ASP A 152 -19.56 -13.64 0.88
N ASN A 153 -18.75 -12.65 1.28
CA ASN A 153 -19.09 -11.80 2.41
C ASN A 153 -18.78 -10.31 2.19
N ALA A 154 -19.51 -9.46 2.90
CA ALA A 154 -19.40 -8.00 2.85
C ALA A 154 -17.98 -7.50 3.20
N ARG A 155 -17.19 -8.27 3.94
CA ARG A 155 -15.83 -7.92 4.31
C ARG A 155 -14.90 -7.87 3.08
N HIS A 156 -15.00 -8.87 2.20
CA HIS A 156 -14.22 -8.90 0.96
C HIS A 156 -14.61 -7.75 0.02
N TYR A 157 -15.88 -7.35 0.00
CA TYR A 157 -16.30 -6.16 -0.76
C TYR A 157 -15.71 -4.88 -0.20
N ALA A 158 -15.64 -4.78 1.12
CA ALA A 158 -15.05 -3.63 1.78
C ALA A 158 -13.57 -3.46 1.40
N ASP A 159 -12.79 -4.55 1.42
CA ASP A 159 -11.38 -4.54 1.04
C ASP A 159 -11.19 -4.15 -0.43
N ARG A 160 -12.04 -4.69 -1.33
CA ARG A 160 -12.03 -4.32 -2.76
C ARG A 160 -12.38 -2.86 -2.99
N PHE A 161 -13.38 -2.37 -2.27
CA PHE A 161 -13.78 -0.98 -2.39
C PHE A 161 -12.68 -0.04 -1.88
N ARG A 162 -11.99 -0.43 -0.80
CA ARG A 162 -10.80 0.28 -0.32
C ARG A 162 -9.71 0.32 -1.40
N SER A 163 -9.36 -0.83 -1.98
CA SER A 163 -8.34 -0.93 -3.02
C SER A 163 -8.67 -0.08 -4.24
N TRP A 164 -9.93 -0.10 -4.70
CA TRP A 164 -10.37 0.77 -5.78
C TRP A 164 -10.24 2.25 -5.43
N PHE A 165 -10.69 2.65 -4.24
CA PHE A 165 -10.62 4.03 -3.80
C PHE A 165 -9.17 4.54 -3.74
N GLU A 166 -8.26 3.69 -3.31
CA GLU A 166 -6.83 3.96 -3.32
C GLU A 166 -6.30 4.17 -4.74
N ARG A 167 -6.65 3.27 -5.67
CA ARG A 167 -6.20 3.35 -7.08
C ARG A 167 -6.71 4.62 -7.77
N ARG A 168 -7.93 5.05 -7.47
CA ARG A 168 -8.45 6.32 -7.98
C ARG A 168 -7.61 7.51 -7.51
N ILE A 169 -7.25 7.54 -6.23
CA ILE A 169 -6.42 8.63 -5.68
C ILE A 169 -4.99 8.53 -6.24
N GLN A 170 -4.49 7.34 -6.48
CA GLN A 170 -3.21 7.14 -7.17
C GLN A 170 -3.22 7.70 -8.60
N ALA A 171 -4.36 7.61 -9.29
CA ALA A 171 -4.51 8.24 -10.61
C ALA A 171 -4.40 9.78 -10.53
N ASP A 172 -4.95 10.40 -9.49
CA ASP A 172 -4.78 11.84 -9.23
C ASP A 172 -3.30 12.16 -8.87
N ALA A 173 -2.64 11.31 -8.09
CA ALA A 173 -1.23 11.48 -7.74
C ALA A 173 -0.32 11.44 -8.97
N CYS A 174 -0.61 10.58 -9.94
CA CYS A 174 0.18 10.45 -11.18
C CYS A 174 0.25 11.75 -11.98
N VAL A 175 -0.71 12.66 -11.81
CA VAL A 175 -0.76 13.95 -12.51
C VAL A 175 -0.54 15.15 -11.59
N ALA A 176 -0.44 14.94 -10.29
CA ALA A 176 -0.27 16.00 -9.30
C ALA A 176 1.12 16.64 -9.31
N VAL A 177 2.11 15.91 -9.80
CA VAL A 177 3.52 16.38 -9.93
C VAL A 177 3.99 16.20 -11.38
N GLN A 178 5.08 16.86 -11.72
CA GLN A 178 5.74 16.75 -13.02
C GLN A 178 7.25 16.62 -12.82
N ASP A 179 7.90 15.78 -13.64
CA ASP A 179 9.34 15.49 -13.58
C ASP A 179 9.81 15.07 -12.19
N GLY A 180 8.95 14.34 -11.47
CA GLY A 180 9.07 14.00 -10.06
C GLY A 180 8.93 12.52 -9.76
N THR A 181 8.44 12.24 -8.57
CA THR A 181 8.18 10.87 -8.10
C THR A 181 6.76 10.72 -7.59
N VAL A 182 6.07 9.67 -8.02
CA VAL A 182 4.80 9.24 -7.43
C VAL A 182 5.07 8.02 -6.56
N CYS A 183 4.73 8.12 -5.28
CA CYS A 183 5.02 7.09 -4.29
C CYS A 183 3.75 6.38 -3.82
N PHE A 184 3.76 5.04 -3.84
CA PHE A 184 2.67 4.19 -3.34
C PHE A 184 3.11 3.40 -2.10
N ASP A 185 2.25 3.34 -1.09
CA ASP A 185 2.43 2.48 0.09
C ASP A 185 1.92 1.06 -0.20
N SER A 186 2.51 0.40 -1.18
CA SER A 186 2.10 -0.92 -1.68
C SER A 186 3.20 -1.54 -2.54
N SER A 187 2.85 -2.59 -3.33
CA SER A 187 3.70 -3.14 -4.39
C SER A 187 3.10 -2.90 -5.77
N LEU A 188 3.93 -2.98 -6.81
CA LEU A 188 3.49 -2.94 -8.21
C LEU A 188 3.22 -4.34 -8.77
N THR A 189 2.66 -5.23 -7.94
CA THR A 189 2.33 -6.59 -8.33
C THR A 189 1.05 -6.63 -9.16
N LEU A 190 1.15 -7.23 -10.35
CA LEU A 190 0.04 -7.52 -11.26
C LEU A 190 -0.73 -8.76 -10.83
N SER A 191 -1.90 -8.96 -11.42
CA SER A 191 -2.76 -10.13 -11.19
C SER A 191 -3.23 -10.25 -9.74
N THR A 192 -3.29 -9.12 -9.03
CA THR A 192 -3.98 -9.06 -7.74
C THR A 192 -5.49 -9.11 -7.99
N ARG A 193 -6.23 -9.67 -7.03
CA ARG A 193 -7.70 -9.77 -7.12
C ARG A 193 -8.38 -8.41 -7.14
N ASP A 194 -7.70 -7.39 -6.65
CA ASP A 194 -8.28 -6.09 -6.34
C ASP A 194 -7.90 -5.00 -7.34
N CYS A 195 -7.07 -5.32 -8.33
CA CYS A 195 -6.67 -4.34 -9.34
C CYS A 195 -6.46 -5.01 -10.71
N PRO A 196 -7.19 -4.60 -11.75
CA PRO A 196 -6.94 -5.06 -13.09
C PRO A 196 -5.53 -4.66 -13.57
N ASN A 197 -4.85 -5.59 -14.24
CA ASN A 197 -3.49 -5.35 -14.75
C ASN A 197 -3.42 -4.12 -15.67
N ALA A 198 -4.42 -3.96 -16.54
CA ALA A 198 -4.50 -2.81 -17.45
C ALA A 198 -4.57 -1.48 -16.69
N TYR A 199 -5.31 -1.45 -15.58
CA TYR A 199 -5.43 -0.23 -14.78
C TYR A 199 -4.10 0.14 -14.10
N LEU A 200 -3.41 -0.81 -13.47
CA LEU A 200 -2.11 -0.54 -12.83
C LEU A 200 -1.06 -0.10 -13.87
N ARG A 201 -1.04 -0.73 -15.05
CA ARG A 201 -0.20 -0.29 -16.18
C ARG A 201 -0.57 1.13 -16.64
N GLY A 202 -1.87 1.44 -16.71
CA GLY A 202 -2.38 2.77 -17.04
C GLY A 202 -1.94 3.85 -16.05
N LEU A 203 -1.88 3.55 -14.75
CA LEU A 203 -1.33 4.47 -13.74
C LEU A 203 0.13 4.80 -14.02
N VAL A 204 0.96 3.78 -14.28
CA VAL A 204 2.38 3.97 -14.60
C VAL A 204 2.54 4.78 -15.89
N THR A 205 1.79 4.43 -16.95
CA THR A 205 1.81 5.19 -18.22
C THR A 205 1.42 6.66 -18.01
N ARG A 206 0.40 6.92 -17.18
CA ARG A 206 -0.04 8.29 -16.84
C ARG A 206 1.05 9.06 -16.09
N ALA A 207 1.74 8.43 -15.15
CA ALA A 207 2.85 9.04 -14.44
C ALA A 207 4.02 9.34 -15.39
N HIS A 208 4.39 8.38 -16.24
CA HIS A 208 5.46 8.53 -17.24
C HIS A 208 5.15 9.64 -18.24
N GLY A 209 3.90 9.81 -18.66
CA GLY A 209 3.46 10.91 -19.52
C GLY A 209 3.66 12.31 -18.91
N ARG A 210 3.93 12.37 -17.60
CA ARG A 210 4.30 13.60 -16.86
C ARG A 210 5.78 13.64 -16.46
N GLY A 211 6.61 12.74 -16.98
CA GLY A 211 8.02 12.62 -16.59
C GLY A 211 8.24 12.06 -15.17
N ASN A 212 7.20 11.51 -14.54
CA ASN A 212 7.29 11.01 -13.17
C ASN A 212 7.72 9.55 -13.13
N SER A 213 8.65 9.20 -12.23
CA SER A 213 8.91 7.82 -11.83
C SER A 213 7.87 7.36 -10.81
N VAL A 214 7.50 6.07 -10.86
CA VAL A 214 6.63 5.46 -9.84
C VAL A 214 7.49 4.59 -8.93
N VAL A 215 7.42 4.86 -7.62
CA VAL A 215 8.14 4.12 -6.58
C VAL A 215 7.13 3.58 -5.57
N ALA A 216 7.04 2.27 -5.44
CA ALA A 216 6.16 1.64 -4.47
C ALA A 216 6.98 1.03 -3.34
N VAL A 217 6.66 1.39 -2.10
CA VAL A 217 7.35 0.93 -0.89
C VAL A 217 6.44 0.03 -0.09
N SER A 218 6.81 -1.24 0.06
CA SER A 218 6.04 -2.21 0.84
C SER A 218 6.61 -2.38 2.24
N LYS A 219 5.84 -2.03 3.26
CA LYS A 219 6.18 -2.21 4.68
C LYS A 219 6.28 -3.69 5.07
N MET A 220 5.33 -4.47 4.56
CA MET A 220 5.20 -5.90 4.83
C MET A 220 5.14 -6.63 3.50
N SER A 221 6.26 -7.16 3.04
CA SER A 221 6.32 -7.95 1.82
C SER A 221 6.43 -9.44 2.15
N GLU A 222 5.51 -10.23 1.61
CA GLU A 222 5.58 -11.71 1.66
C GLU A 222 6.42 -12.27 0.49
N LEU A 223 7.08 -11.39 -0.27
CA LEU A 223 7.94 -11.82 -1.38
C LEU A 223 9.19 -12.50 -0.82
N GLU A 224 9.32 -13.76 -1.15
CA GLU A 224 10.52 -14.54 -0.92
C GLU A 224 11.22 -14.81 -2.26
N ILE A 225 12.53 -14.76 -2.25
CA ILE A 225 13.40 -15.01 -3.40
C ILE A 225 14.43 -16.02 -2.95
N MET A 226 14.49 -17.17 -3.62
CA MET A 226 15.37 -18.29 -3.25
C MET A 226 15.22 -18.68 -1.75
N GLY A 227 13.96 -18.71 -1.26
CA GLY A 227 13.64 -19.05 0.13
C GLY A 227 13.99 -17.98 1.17
N ARG A 228 14.41 -16.79 0.74
CA ARG A 228 14.74 -15.68 1.65
C ARG A 228 13.78 -14.51 1.46
N SER A 229 13.16 -14.03 2.53
CA SER A 229 12.30 -12.85 2.50
C SER A 229 13.08 -11.60 2.13
N VAL A 230 12.47 -10.71 1.33
CA VAL A 230 13.09 -9.45 0.88
C VAL A 230 13.65 -8.62 2.03
N ARG A 231 13.02 -8.65 3.20
CA ARG A 231 13.44 -7.91 4.39
C ARG A 231 14.87 -8.22 4.87
N TRP A 232 15.37 -9.42 4.56
CA TRP A 232 16.67 -9.91 5.02
C TRP A 232 17.79 -9.82 3.97
N TRP A 233 17.48 -9.33 2.77
CA TRP A 233 18.45 -9.27 1.67
C TRP A 233 19.55 -8.21 1.83
N LEU A 234 19.56 -7.44 2.91
CA LEU A 234 20.59 -6.46 3.25
C LEU A 234 21.23 -6.70 4.62
N ASP A 235 21.06 -7.89 5.20
CA ASP A 235 21.64 -8.20 6.53
C ASP A 235 23.16 -8.29 6.50
N ASP A 236 23.71 -8.69 5.36
CA ASP A 236 25.14 -8.75 5.08
C ASP A 236 25.74 -7.40 4.65
N ALA A 237 24.91 -6.40 4.42
CA ALA A 237 25.37 -5.07 4.04
C ALA A 237 25.72 -4.20 5.26
N PRO A 238 26.69 -3.27 5.12
CA PRO A 238 27.01 -2.33 6.19
C PRO A 238 25.79 -1.59 6.73
N PRO A 239 25.76 -1.17 8.01
CA PRO A 239 24.63 -0.47 8.63
C PRO A 239 24.56 0.99 8.14
N MET A 240 24.24 1.17 6.87
CA MET A 240 24.11 2.46 6.18
C MET A 240 22.93 2.40 5.22
N PRO A 241 22.43 3.55 4.74
CA PRO A 241 21.48 3.56 3.64
C PRO A 241 22.06 2.85 2.42
N CYS A 242 21.37 1.80 1.96
CA CYS A 242 21.83 0.97 0.85
C CYS A 242 20.68 0.29 0.13
N ARG A 243 20.96 -0.23 -1.07
CA ARG A 243 20.02 -0.98 -1.89
C ARG A 243 20.68 -2.20 -2.53
N ARG A 244 19.86 -3.16 -2.93
CA ARG A 244 20.24 -4.32 -3.73
C ARG A 244 19.14 -4.59 -4.75
N ALA A 245 19.49 -4.67 -6.03
CA ALA A 245 18.53 -5.05 -7.07
C ALA A 245 18.20 -6.53 -6.95
N LEU A 246 16.91 -6.89 -6.99
CA LEU A 246 16.45 -8.27 -6.81
C LEU A 246 15.77 -8.84 -8.06
N SER A 247 15.36 -8.02 -9.01
CA SER A 247 14.67 -8.46 -10.22
C SER A 247 15.44 -9.51 -11.04
N PRO A 248 16.79 -9.46 -11.18
CA PRO A 248 17.51 -10.53 -11.87
C PRO A 248 17.35 -11.88 -11.18
N LEU A 249 17.38 -11.92 -9.84
CA LEU A 249 17.19 -13.14 -9.05
C LEU A 249 15.76 -13.67 -9.15
N ILE A 250 14.76 -12.77 -9.11
CA ILE A 250 13.34 -13.14 -9.30
C ILE A 250 13.14 -13.78 -10.69
N ARG A 251 13.76 -13.21 -11.73
CA ARG A 251 13.66 -13.73 -13.09
C ARG A 251 14.36 -15.07 -13.24
N GLN A 252 15.50 -15.26 -12.59
CA GLN A 252 16.21 -16.53 -12.55
C GLN A 252 15.40 -17.62 -11.85
N GLU A 253 14.75 -17.29 -10.72
CA GLU A 253 13.91 -18.24 -9.97
C GLU A 253 12.61 -18.56 -10.73
N SER A 254 11.96 -17.55 -11.31
CA SER A 254 10.70 -17.69 -12.04
C SER A 254 10.42 -16.49 -12.95
N SER A 255 10.52 -16.68 -14.25
CA SER A 255 10.13 -15.67 -15.25
C SER A 255 8.66 -15.28 -15.11
N ALA A 256 7.77 -16.24 -14.87
CA ALA A 256 6.34 -16.00 -14.68
C ALA A 256 6.05 -15.14 -13.43
N ARG A 257 6.88 -15.23 -12.38
CA ARG A 257 6.79 -14.34 -11.21
C ARG A 257 7.29 -12.94 -11.55
N ALA A 258 8.41 -12.83 -12.26
CA ALA A 258 8.95 -11.56 -12.71
C ALA A 258 7.94 -10.79 -13.59
N ASP A 259 7.23 -11.47 -14.48
CA ASP A 259 6.23 -10.89 -15.38
C ASP A 259 4.98 -10.36 -14.65
N ARG A 260 4.80 -10.77 -13.38
CA ARG A 260 3.72 -10.27 -12.51
C ARG A 260 4.10 -9.02 -11.71
N ILE A 261 5.28 -8.48 -11.89
CA ILE A 261 5.73 -7.28 -11.18
C ILE A 261 6.04 -6.21 -12.22
N LEU A 262 5.44 -5.03 -12.07
CA LEU A 262 5.79 -3.88 -12.90
C LEU A 262 7.10 -3.26 -12.40
N GLY A 263 8.01 -2.99 -13.35
CA GLY A 263 9.29 -2.37 -13.04
C GLY A 263 10.29 -3.31 -12.38
N GLN A 264 11.20 -2.76 -11.61
CA GLN A 264 12.30 -3.46 -10.96
C GLN A 264 12.09 -3.52 -9.45
N VAL A 265 12.42 -4.66 -8.85
CA VAL A 265 12.35 -4.88 -7.39
C VAL A 265 13.71 -4.67 -6.77
N HIS A 266 13.73 -3.92 -5.69
CA HIS A 266 14.91 -3.69 -4.87
C HIS A 266 14.62 -4.00 -3.40
N ALA A 267 15.63 -4.52 -2.68
CA ALA A 267 15.68 -4.40 -1.23
C ALA A 267 16.34 -3.07 -0.89
N VAL A 268 15.72 -2.23 -0.09
CA VAL A 268 16.23 -0.90 0.26
C VAL A 268 16.21 -0.68 1.76
N ARG A 269 17.31 -0.22 2.30
CA ARG A 269 17.46 0.28 3.67
C ARG A 269 17.65 1.79 3.59
N PHE A 270 16.67 2.56 4.05
CA PHE A 270 16.70 4.03 3.98
C PHE A 270 17.46 4.70 5.13
N ALA A 271 17.72 3.98 6.22
CA ALA A 271 18.46 4.50 7.37
C ALA A 271 19.31 3.40 8.01
N ALA A 272 20.44 3.76 8.57
CA ALA A 272 21.34 2.82 9.26
C ALA A 272 20.65 2.06 10.41
N VAL A 273 19.70 2.71 11.07
CA VAL A 273 18.94 2.15 12.21
C VAL A 273 17.74 1.30 11.79
N ALA A 274 17.50 1.12 10.47
CA ALA A 274 16.37 0.30 10.02
C ALA A 274 16.60 -1.18 10.40
N PRO A 275 15.61 -1.82 11.02
CA PRO A 275 15.75 -3.21 11.49
C PRO A 275 15.77 -4.23 10.34
N SER A 276 15.30 -3.83 9.17
CA SER A 276 15.23 -4.69 7.98
C SER A 276 15.14 -3.84 6.72
N ALA A 277 15.30 -4.48 5.56
CA ALA A 277 15.06 -3.83 4.28
C ALA A 277 13.56 -3.74 3.96
N PHE A 278 13.20 -2.73 3.16
CA PHE A 278 11.90 -2.63 2.50
C PHE A 278 11.97 -3.20 1.10
N ARG A 279 10.88 -3.80 0.64
CA ARG A 279 10.70 -4.02 -0.79
C ARG A 279 10.33 -2.70 -1.44
N VAL A 280 11.07 -2.34 -2.47
CA VAL A 280 10.82 -1.15 -3.29
C VAL A 280 10.70 -1.58 -4.74
N ASP A 281 9.50 -1.39 -5.32
CA ASP A 281 9.26 -1.63 -6.74
C ASP A 281 9.35 -0.30 -7.48
N VAL A 282 10.11 -0.26 -8.57
CA VAL A 282 10.41 0.97 -9.32
C VAL A 282 10.02 0.84 -10.77
N CYS A 283 9.19 1.76 -11.25
CA CYS A 283 9.01 2.03 -12.66
C CYS A 283 9.60 3.41 -12.95
N ALA A 284 10.85 3.44 -13.37
CA ALA A 284 11.54 4.67 -13.69
C ALA A 284 10.92 5.38 -14.90
N ALA A 285 10.87 6.70 -14.87
CA ALA A 285 10.44 7.50 -16.02
C ALA A 285 11.37 7.29 -17.23
N PRO A 286 10.89 7.49 -18.46
CA PRO A 286 11.75 7.40 -19.63
C PRO A 286 13.02 8.27 -19.50
N GLY A 287 14.17 7.68 -19.76
CA GLY A 287 15.47 8.35 -19.63
C GLY A 287 16.05 8.42 -18.20
N VAL A 288 15.38 7.84 -17.21
CA VAL A 288 15.84 7.73 -15.84
C VAL A 288 16.15 6.26 -15.53
N THR A 289 17.27 5.98 -14.88
CA THR A 289 17.57 4.63 -14.40
C THR A 289 16.82 4.32 -13.10
N ASP A 290 16.62 3.04 -12.79
CA ASP A 290 15.95 2.62 -11.54
C ASP A 290 16.72 3.12 -10.31
N ASP A 291 18.04 3.07 -10.37
CA ASP A 291 18.93 3.57 -9.33
C ASP A 291 18.74 5.07 -9.09
N GLU A 292 18.72 5.85 -10.17
CA GLU A 292 18.48 7.29 -10.10
C GLU A 292 17.06 7.60 -9.58
N ALA A 293 16.06 6.82 -9.98
CA ALA A 293 14.69 7.00 -9.49
C ALA A 293 14.61 6.79 -7.97
N ILE A 294 15.30 5.76 -7.42
CA ILE A 294 15.36 5.52 -5.97
C ILE A 294 16.11 6.65 -5.26
N GLU A 295 17.22 7.13 -5.84
CA GLU A 295 18.01 8.22 -5.24
C GLU A 295 17.26 9.56 -5.27
N ARG A 296 16.54 9.87 -6.36
CA ARG A 296 15.64 11.03 -6.44
C ARG A 296 14.52 10.92 -5.41
N PHE A 297 13.89 9.75 -5.28
CA PHE A 297 12.90 9.49 -4.23
C PHE A 297 13.49 9.73 -2.83
N TYR A 298 14.66 9.15 -2.53
CA TYR A 298 15.33 9.30 -1.25
C TYR A 298 15.74 10.74 -0.96
N GLY A 299 16.14 11.50 -1.99
CA GLY A 299 16.46 12.93 -1.90
C GLY A 299 15.24 13.82 -1.71
N SER A 300 14.09 13.42 -2.25
CA SER A 300 12.85 14.21 -2.26
C SER A 300 12.04 14.12 -0.98
N THR A 301 12.29 13.12 -0.12
CA THR A 301 11.57 12.96 1.16
C THR A 301 12.53 12.86 2.34
N ARG A 302 12.10 13.38 3.48
CA ARG A 302 12.81 13.14 4.75
C ARG A 302 12.50 11.73 5.23
N MET A 303 13.39 11.17 6.05
CA MET A 303 13.12 9.93 6.76
C MET A 303 12.59 10.24 8.15
N ARG A 304 11.46 9.65 8.52
CA ARG A 304 10.97 9.67 9.88
C ARG A 304 11.35 8.34 10.53
N GLY A 305 12.40 8.37 11.35
CA GLY A 305 13.09 7.16 11.76
C GLY A 305 13.75 6.48 10.57
N PHE A 306 13.22 5.36 10.15
CA PHE A 306 13.72 4.57 9.01
C PHE A 306 12.74 4.48 7.82
N TYR A 307 11.59 5.21 7.87
CA TYR A 307 10.55 5.17 6.85
C TYR A 307 10.33 6.55 6.19
N PRO A 308 9.95 6.61 4.90
CA PRO A 308 9.75 7.88 4.20
C PRO A 308 8.63 8.72 4.81
N ASP A 309 8.94 9.98 5.21
CA ASP A 309 8.00 10.87 5.90
C ASP A 309 6.76 11.19 5.06
N ILE A 310 6.90 11.29 3.75
CA ILE A 310 5.76 11.57 2.88
C ILE A 310 4.69 10.47 2.94
N LEU A 311 5.10 9.19 3.06
CA LEU A 311 4.18 8.06 3.25
C LEU A 311 3.57 8.08 4.65
N VAL A 312 4.36 8.43 5.68
CA VAL A 312 3.84 8.59 7.04
C VAL A 312 2.77 9.67 7.08
N ARG A 313 3.00 10.81 6.43
CA ARG A 313 2.04 11.92 6.36
C ARG A 313 0.78 11.51 5.58
N ALA A 314 0.91 10.83 4.45
CA ALA A 314 -0.23 10.30 3.72
C ALA A 314 -1.08 9.39 4.62
N HIS A 315 -0.44 8.47 5.34
CA HIS A 315 -1.09 7.58 6.29
C HIS A 315 -1.82 8.33 7.40
N MET A 316 -1.17 9.29 8.06
CA MET A 316 -1.79 10.10 9.11
C MET A 316 -3.04 10.84 8.62
N HIS A 317 -2.99 11.37 7.40
CA HIS A 317 -4.13 12.09 6.84
C HIS A 317 -5.21 11.17 6.30
N ALA A 318 -4.92 9.90 6.02
CA ALA A 318 -5.88 8.86 5.67
C ALA A 318 -6.54 8.21 6.90
N THR A 319 -5.94 8.31 8.08
CA THR A 319 -6.47 7.73 9.32
C THR A 319 -7.66 8.55 9.85
N PHE A 320 -8.68 7.86 10.35
CA PHE A 320 -9.86 8.49 10.95
C PHE A 320 -9.59 8.86 12.41
N PRO A 321 -9.75 10.13 12.84
CA PRO A 321 -9.76 10.48 14.25
C PRO A 321 -11.03 9.93 14.93
N ARG A 322 -10.94 9.61 16.21
CA ARG A 322 -12.06 9.03 17.00
C ARG A 322 -13.35 9.84 16.90
N SER A 323 -13.27 11.15 16.93
CA SER A 323 -14.43 12.04 16.79
C SER A 323 -15.15 11.85 15.44
N ALA A 324 -14.39 11.69 14.36
CA ALA A 324 -14.97 11.42 13.04
C ALA A 324 -15.64 10.04 12.99
N VAL A 325 -15.05 9.02 13.63
CA VAL A 325 -15.66 7.69 13.73
C VAL A 325 -17.00 7.75 14.46
N TRP A 326 -17.09 8.43 15.60
CA TRP A 326 -18.33 8.58 16.33
C TRP A 326 -19.42 9.31 15.52
N SER A 327 -19.04 10.39 14.82
CA SER A 327 -19.96 11.11 13.94
C SER A 327 -20.48 10.23 12.83
N LEU A 328 -19.61 9.46 12.16
CA LEU A 328 -19.97 8.51 11.11
C LEU A 328 -20.84 7.37 11.64
N GLN A 329 -20.59 6.88 12.86
CA GLN A 329 -21.44 5.86 13.50
C GLN A 329 -22.85 6.40 13.79
N ALA A 330 -22.95 7.64 14.29
CA ALA A 330 -24.24 8.29 14.49
C ALA A 330 -25.01 8.47 13.17
N GLN A 331 -24.30 8.85 12.10
CA GLN A 331 -24.87 8.95 10.76
C GLN A 331 -25.32 7.58 10.22
N ALA A 332 -24.51 6.53 10.38
CA ALA A 332 -24.83 5.18 9.96
C ALA A 332 -26.09 4.63 10.67
N ARG A 333 -26.20 4.88 11.98
CA ARG A 333 -27.43 4.52 12.74
C ARG A 333 -28.67 5.24 12.18
N ARG A 334 -28.56 6.50 11.89
CA ARG A 334 -29.66 7.30 11.36
C ARG A 334 -30.09 6.86 9.95
N VAL A 335 -29.12 6.56 9.07
CA VAL A 335 -29.39 6.24 7.67
C VAL A 335 -29.76 4.80 7.47
N TYR A 336 -29.12 3.88 8.17
CA TYR A 336 -29.26 2.43 7.94
C TYR A 336 -29.94 1.68 9.09
N GLY A 337 -30.24 2.33 10.21
CA GLY A 337 -30.78 1.67 11.40
C GLY A 337 -29.80 0.68 12.04
N VAL A 338 -28.52 0.72 11.71
CA VAL A 338 -27.52 -0.25 12.15
C VAL A 338 -27.00 0.11 13.53
N ALA A 339 -27.11 -0.84 14.49
CA ALA A 339 -26.50 -0.69 15.80
C ALA A 339 -24.98 -0.89 15.67
N CYS A 340 -24.22 0.20 15.86
CA CYS A 340 -22.76 0.16 15.87
C CYS A 340 -22.27 -0.21 17.29
N ARG A 341 -21.45 -1.23 17.44
CA ARG A 341 -20.78 -1.55 18.70
C ARG A 341 -19.50 -0.70 18.81
N ALA A 342 -19.28 -0.13 19.98
CA ALA A 342 -18.15 0.80 20.23
C ALA A 342 -16.78 0.11 20.11
N ASP A 343 -16.70 -1.16 20.51
CA ASP A 343 -15.50 -2.00 20.51
C ASP A 343 -14.97 -2.33 19.10
N VAL A 344 -15.84 -2.36 18.09
CA VAL A 344 -15.44 -2.59 16.70
C VAL A 344 -14.70 -1.40 16.11
N SER A 345 -15.02 -0.19 16.59
CA SER A 345 -14.41 1.05 16.09
C SER A 345 -12.96 1.25 16.53
N LEU A 346 -12.61 0.76 17.74
CA LEU A 346 -11.27 0.91 18.28
C LEU A 346 -10.22 0.09 17.51
N GLN A 347 -10.55 -1.12 17.13
CA GLN A 347 -9.66 -1.95 16.29
C GLN A 347 -9.45 -1.34 14.89
N ALA A 348 -10.48 -0.68 14.34
CA ALA A 348 -10.38 -0.08 13.02
C ALA A 348 -9.59 1.24 13.02
N VAL A 349 -9.60 1.99 14.12
CA VAL A 349 -8.81 3.23 14.27
C VAL A 349 -7.31 2.94 14.39
N PHE A 350 -6.96 1.78 14.98
CA PHE A 350 -5.57 1.34 15.13
C PHE A 350 -5.15 0.26 14.10
N GLY A 351 -6.04 -0.10 13.20
CA GLY A 351 -6.02 -1.30 12.38
C GLY A 351 -4.85 -1.57 11.45
N PRO A 352 -4.12 -0.61 10.88
CA PRO A 352 -3.00 -0.94 10.02
C PRO A 352 -1.75 -1.41 10.77
N PHE A 353 -1.69 -1.14 12.07
CA PHE A 353 -0.55 -1.46 12.93
C PHE A 353 -0.85 -2.56 13.97
N ALA A 354 -2.11 -2.86 14.21
CA ALA A 354 -2.49 -4.07 14.92
C ALA A 354 -2.22 -5.25 13.98
N GLY A 355 -0.99 -5.72 13.98
CA GLY A 355 -0.63 -7.01 13.38
C GLY A 355 -1.69 -8.02 13.80
N ARG A 356 -2.00 -8.97 12.94
CA ARG A 356 -2.95 -10.06 13.19
C ARG A 356 -2.70 -10.66 14.57
N PHE A 357 -3.32 -10.11 15.59
CA PHE A 357 -3.53 -10.82 16.84
C PHE A 357 -4.63 -11.85 16.55
N LYS A 358 -4.21 -13.07 16.35
CA LYS A 358 -5.06 -14.24 16.51
C LYS A 358 -5.28 -14.48 17.99
#